data_8fe90b1041f765da1c5a5bd6f20ce2d9
#
_entry.id   8fe90b1041f765da1c5a5bd6f20ce2d9
#
_cell.length_a   1.000
_cell.length_b   1.000
_cell.length_c   1.000
_cell.angle_alpha   90.00
_cell.angle_beta   90.00
_cell.angle_gamma   90.00
#
_symmetry.space_group_name_H-M   'P 1'
#
loop_
_entity.id
_entity.type
_entity.pdbx_description
1 polymer ?
#
loop_
_entity_poly.entity_id
_entity_poly.type
_entity_poly.pdbx_seq_one_letter_code
_entity_poly.pdbx_strand_id
1 'polypeptide(L)'
;MTRLNSGSFLSSTILLATILFCITSCGSDSSEAPKTNDAAKDSAAVTTNDNTEPQSNLSEDELFKKYDLDKIKLPSGFHISVFAQVPDARSMCWGEKGTLFVGNHDKDKVYAVVDNNNDGRADKVYVIASKLNMPNGVAFRNGSLYVAEVSRIIRFDNIESNLANPPKPVVVYDKLPTEKHHGWKFIAFGPDGKLYIPIGAPCNMCLPDSIHACIARMNPDGTDFEVFARGIRNSVGFTWDPQTKGLWFTDNGRDYLGDDTPNCELNYAPKAGMHFGYPFCHQGDILDPEYGKGKKCSDYTAPAEKMGPHVAPLGLRFYEGSEFPAEYKGRLIIAQHGSWNRKIPFGYRVMMATTSNGKVTKYEPFAEGWLQNDKDVIGRPVDIELLKDGSMLISDDKQGAIYRVTYKKS
;
A
#
# COMPACT_ATOMS: atom_id res chain seq x y z
N MET A 1 12.55 -66.71 8.30
CA MET A 1 13.79 -66.76 9.11
C MET A 1 14.10 -65.32 9.52
N THR A 2 13.66 -64.95 10.72
CA THR A 2 14.48 -64.66 11.92
C THR A 2 15.39 -63.45 11.73
N ARG A 3 15.38 -62.36 12.47
CA ARG A 3 15.11 -62.14 13.91
C ARG A 3 14.86 -60.66 14.18
N LEU A 4 13.99 -60.39 15.14
CA LEU A 4 13.89 -59.17 15.96
C LEU A 4 15.17 -58.87 16.73
N ASN A 5 15.42 -57.58 17.00
CA ASN A 5 15.97 -57.20 18.31
C ASN A 5 15.52 -55.77 18.72
N SER A 6 15.10 -55.75 19.89
CA SER A 6 14.51 -54.85 20.85
C SER A 6 15.57 -54.14 21.70
N GLY A 7 15.17 -52.99 22.29
CA GLY A 7 15.75 -52.35 23.45
C GLY A 7 16.17 -50.93 23.19
N SER A 8 15.96 -49.92 24.06
CA SER A 8 15.42 -49.89 25.43
C SER A 8 15.06 -48.44 25.77
N PHE A 9 14.09 -48.30 26.64
CA PHE A 9 13.64 -47.07 27.33
C PHE A 9 14.76 -46.46 28.20
N LEU A 10 14.83 -45.14 28.25
CA LEU A 10 15.32 -44.43 29.45
C LEU A 10 14.47 -43.17 29.70
N SER A 11 13.75 -43.30 30.78
CA SER A 11 13.02 -42.29 31.52
C SER A 11 13.97 -41.46 32.34
N SER A 12 13.86 -40.16 32.41
CA SER A 12 14.44 -39.35 33.46
C SER A 12 13.54 -38.23 33.90
N THR A 13 13.35 -38.24 35.15
CA THR A 13 12.39 -37.67 36.05
C THR A 13 12.59 -36.15 36.30
N ILE A 14 11.53 -35.51 36.58
CA ILE A 14 11.23 -34.17 37.10
C ILE A 14 12.05 -33.81 38.32
N LEU A 15 12.47 -32.53 38.44
CA LEU A 15 12.75 -31.89 39.73
C LEU A 15 12.10 -30.50 39.78
N LEU A 16 11.04 -30.39 40.58
CA LEU A 16 10.38 -29.18 41.05
C LEU A 16 11.21 -28.55 42.22
N ALA A 17 11.52 -27.27 42.14
CA ALA A 17 12.00 -26.52 43.30
C ALA A 17 11.13 -25.28 43.51
N THR A 18 10.27 -25.42 44.51
CA THR A 18 9.53 -24.34 45.16
C THR A 18 10.43 -23.64 46.15
N ILE A 19 10.56 -22.32 46.07
CA ILE A 19 11.10 -21.51 47.20
C ILE A 19 10.05 -20.50 47.62
N LEU A 20 9.58 -20.73 48.84
CA LEU A 20 8.72 -19.90 49.68
C LEU A 20 9.63 -18.97 50.51
N PHE A 21 9.39 -17.65 50.53
CA PHE A 21 9.95 -16.80 51.56
C PHE A 21 8.93 -15.83 52.14
N CYS A 22 8.94 -15.84 53.47
CA CYS A 22 7.95 -15.28 54.38
C CYS A 22 8.03 -13.77 54.56
N ILE A 23 6.90 -13.28 54.96
CA ILE A 23 6.50 -12.01 55.50
C ILE A 23 7.25 -11.69 56.82
N THR A 24 7.64 -10.44 57.07
CA THR A 24 7.61 -9.83 58.40
C THR A 24 7.19 -8.38 58.33
N SER A 25 6.27 -8.09 59.23
CA SER A 25 5.57 -6.87 59.54
C SER A 25 6.30 -6.03 60.62
N CYS A 26 5.79 -4.82 60.82
CA CYS A 26 5.93 -3.84 61.91
C CYS A 26 6.91 -2.69 61.65
N GLY A 27 6.42 -1.47 61.78
CA GLY A 27 6.00 -0.68 62.87
C GLY A 27 5.73 0.80 62.55
N SER A 28 4.73 1.29 63.17
CA SER A 28 4.22 2.66 63.24
C SER A 28 5.23 3.66 63.78
N ASP A 29 5.19 4.93 63.26
CA ASP A 29 5.07 6.08 64.16
C ASP A 29 4.53 7.34 63.48
N SER A 30 3.70 8.04 64.20
CA SER A 30 2.92 9.23 63.91
C SER A 30 3.72 10.52 64.19
N SER A 31 3.58 11.54 63.34
CA SER A 31 3.64 12.94 63.79
C SER A 31 2.83 13.88 62.90
N GLU A 32 1.98 14.67 63.59
CA GLU A 32 1.05 15.66 63.02
C GLU A 32 1.69 16.90 62.41
N ALA A 33 1.05 17.39 61.38
CA ALA A 33 0.68 18.71 60.81
C ALA A 33 1.61 19.94 60.97
N PRO A 34 1.49 20.93 60.02
CA PRO A 34 0.32 21.81 59.98
C PRO A 34 -0.25 22.11 58.57
N LYS A 35 -1.54 22.46 58.60
CA LYS A 35 -2.36 22.94 57.48
C LYS A 35 -1.94 24.32 57.02
N THR A 36 -1.66 24.50 55.72
CA THR A 36 -1.82 25.76 55.03
C THR A 36 -2.78 25.60 53.85
N ASN A 37 -3.89 26.34 53.89
CA ASN A 37 -4.86 26.50 52.83
C ASN A 37 -4.21 27.32 51.69
N ASP A 38 -3.99 26.72 50.54
CA ASP A 38 -3.92 27.44 49.29
C ASP A 38 -4.89 26.80 48.32
N ALA A 39 -5.91 27.59 47.96
CA ALA A 39 -6.86 27.26 46.92
C ALA A 39 -6.20 27.24 45.55
N ALA A 40 -5.68 26.10 45.13
CA ALA A 40 -5.28 25.88 43.74
C ALA A 40 -6.54 25.68 42.91
N LYS A 41 -6.78 26.62 42.02
CA LYS A 41 -7.76 26.53 40.95
C LYS A 41 -7.50 25.22 40.17
N ASP A 42 -8.42 24.31 40.25
CA ASP A 42 -8.52 23.14 39.42
C ASP A 42 -8.84 23.62 37.98
N SER A 43 -7.79 23.91 37.19
CA SER A 43 -7.93 24.00 35.76
C SER A 43 -8.03 22.56 35.28
N ALA A 44 -9.25 22.06 35.10
CA ALA A 44 -9.51 20.85 34.35
C ALA A 44 -8.83 20.98 32.98
N ALA A 45 -7.68 20.35 32.82
CA ALA A 45 -7.10 20.12 31.53
C ALA A 45 -8.10 19.27 30.75
N VAL A 46 -8.85 19.91 29.86
CA VAL A 46 -9.61 19.22 28.83
C VAL A 46 -8.56 18.49 27.99
N THR A 47 -8.33 17.22 28.28
CA THR A 47 -7.64 16.32 27.39
C THR A 47 -8.56 16.14 26.19
N THR A 48 -8.46 17.04 25.22
CA THR A 48 -8.96 16.78 23.87
C THR A 48 -8.14 15.58 23.38
N ASN A 49 -8.77 14.42 23.27
CA ASN A 49 -8.26 13.32 22.47
C ASN A 49 -8.25 13.81 21.02
N ASP A 50 -7.22 14.56 20.67
CA ASP A 50 -7.02 15.02 19.29
C ASP A 50 -6.51 13.81 18.50
N ASN A 51 -7.40 13.16 17.75
CA ASN A 51 -7.08 12.02 16.90
C ASN A 51 -6.32 12.45 15.64
N THR A 52 -5.38 13.37 15.77
CA THR A 52 -4.58 13.88 14.67
C THR A 52 -3.14 13.38 14.71
N GLU A 53 -2.57 13.18 13.53
CA GLU A 53 -1.14 12.94 13.36
C GLU A 53 -0.43 14.31 13.30
N PRO A 54 0.61 14.56 14.13
CA PRO A 54 1.30 15.84 14.12
C PRO A 54 1.89 16.17 12.76
N GLN A 55 1.63 17.37 12.27
CA GLN A 55 2.32 17.96 11.13
C GLN A 55 3.39 18.91 11.64
N SER A 56 4.57 18.93 10.98
CA SER A 56 5.62 19.87 11.38
C SER A 56 5.28 21.31 10.92
N ASN A 57 5.69 22.28 11.74
CA ASN A 57 5.59 23.70 11.38
C ASN A 57 6.74 24.19 10.49
N LEU A 58 7.47 23.27 9.84
CA LEU A 58 8.57 23.60 8.94
C LEU A 58 8.05 24.34 7.70
N SER A 59 8.81 25.31 7.23
CA SER A 59 8.58 25.97 5.96
C SER A 59 8.71 24.99 4.78
N GLU A 60 8.27 25.40 3.60
CA GLU A 60 8.42 24.59 2.38
C GLU A 60 9.89 24.29 2.09
N ASP A 61 10.80 25.28 2.23
CA ASP A 61 12.24 25.09 2.04
C ASP A 61 12.87 24.12 3.06
N GLU A 62 12.41 24.15 4.30
CA GLU A 62 12.88 23.22 5.33
C GLU A 62 12.38 21.80 5.07
N LEU A 63 11.13 21.64 4.64
CA LEU A 63 10.59 20.34 4.21
C LEU A 63 11.32 19.84 2.96
N PHE A 64 11.57 20.71 1.98
CA PHE A 64 12.32 20.35 0.77
C PHE A 64 13.70 19.76 1.10
N LYS A 65 14.42 20.39 2.04
CA LYS A 65 15.71 19.86 2.54
C LYS A 65 15.57 18.60 3.37
N LYS A 66 14.58 18.56 4.27
CA LYS A 66 14.33 17.39 5.16
C LYS A 66 14.08 16.10 4.38
N TYR A 67 13.39 16.19 3.25
CA TYR A 67 13.03 15.05 2.41
C TYR A 67 13.97 14.85 1.21
N ASP A 68 15.13 15.53 1.19
CA ASP A 68 16.12 15.44 0.09
C ASP A 68 15.52 15.65 -1.31
N LEU A 69 14.54 16.55 -1.45
CA LEU A 69 13.81 16.74 -2.71
C LEU A 69 14.66 17.37 -3.81
N ASP A 70 15.78 18.01 -3.47
CA ASP A 70 16.82 18.48 -4.41
C ASP A 70 17.48 17.33 -5.20
N LYS A 71 17.39 16.10 -4.69
CA LYS A 71 17.91 14.89 -5.34
C LYS A 71 16.93 14.28 -6.33
N ILE A 72 15.66 14.68 -6.29
CA ILE A 72 14.62 14.16 -7.19
C ILE A 72 14.71 14.89 -8.54
N LYS A 73 14.90 14.10 -9.58
CA LYS A 73 15.01 14.58 -10.96
C LYS A 73 13.65 14.46 -11.64
N LEU A 74 13.15 15.58 -12.13
CA LEU A 74 11.90 15.70 -12.88
C LEU A 74 12.19 16.28 -14.28
N PRO A 75 11.29 16.12 -15.26
CA PRO A 75 11.36 16.83 -16.52
C PRO A 75 11.33 18.35 -16.32
N SER A 76 11.85 19.10 -17.30
CA SER A 76 11.89 20.56 -17.24
C SER A 76 10.50 21.16 -17.02
N GLY A 77 10.39 22.15 -16.13
CA GLY A 77 9.16 22.82 -15.78
C GLY A 77 8.35 22.14 -14.66
N PHE A 78 8.70 20.90 -14.26
CA PHE A 78 8.09 20.26 -13.12
C PHE A 78 8.79 20.60 -11.80
N HIS A 79 8.00 20.67 -10.74
CA HIS A 79 8.46 20.96 -9.38
C HIS A 79 7.86 19.94 -8.41
N ILE A 80 8.58 19.62 -7.33
CA ILE A 80 8.14 18.72 -6.28
C ILE A 80 8.18 19.44 -4.93
N SER A 81 7.15 19.24 -4.12
CA SER A 81 7.05 19.73 -2.74
C SER A 81 6.42 18.67 -1.83
N VAL A 82 6.38 18.90 -0.53
CA VAL A 82 5.69 18.03 0.43
C VAL A 82 4.25 18.49 0.58
N PHE A 83 3.30 17.65 0.23
CA PHE A 83 1.87 17.85 0.46
C PHE A 83 1.48 17.56 1.91
N ALA A 84 1.89 16.40 2.45
CA ALA A 84 1.58 15.99 3.81
C ALA A 84 2.65 15.07 4.39
N GLN A 85 2.75 15.03 5.72
CA GLN A 85 3.54 14.05 6.47
C GLN A 85 2.60 12.98 7.00
N VAL A 86 2.69 11.78 6.44
CA VAL A 86 1.83 10.63 6.79
C VAL A 86 2.71 9.41 6.97
N PRO A 87 2.93 8.96 8.22
CA PRO A 87 3.77 7.78 8.48
C PRO A 87 3.32 6.56 7.69
N ASP A 88 4.25 5.89 6.99
CA ASP A 88 3.98 4.69 6.19
C ASP A 88 2.85 4.92 5.16
N ALA A 89 2.88 6.05 4.43
CA ALA A 89 1.86 6.43 3.46
C ALA A 89 1.82 5.46 2.28
N ARG A 90 0.67 4.79 2.10
CA ARG A 90 0.48 3.75 1.07
C ARG A 90 -0.61 4.15 0.06
N SER A 91 -1.59 3.29 -0.16
CA SER A 91 -2.67 3.57 -1.12
C SER A 91 -3.48 4.80 -0.72
N MET A 92 -3.89 5.57 -1.72
CA MET A 92 -4.61 6.82 -1.55
C MET A 92 -5.96 6.77 -2.28
N CYS A 93 -6.97 7.46 -1.77
CA CYS A 93 -8.20 7.74 -2.49
C CYS A 93 -8.86 9.03 -2.03
N TRP A 94 -9.54 9.73 -2.94
CA TRP A 94 -10.29 10.94 -2.62
C TRP A 94 -11.71 10.66 -2.12
N GLY A 95 -12.11 11.38 -1.09
CA GLY A 95 -13.50 11.58 -0.73
C GLY A 95 -14.18 12.63 -1.61
N GLU A 96 -15.49 12.71 -1.50
CA GLU A 96 -16.32 13.63 -2.32
C GLU A 96 -16.11 15.11 -1.93
N LYS A 97 -15.76 15.39 -0.66
CA LYS A 97 -15.54 16.75 -0.15
C LYS A 97 -14.07 17.20 -0.24
N GLY A 98 -13.19 16.39 -0.83
CA GLY A 98 -11.77 16.71 -0.99
C GLY A 98 -10.88 16.25 0.14
N THR A 99 -11.30 15.29 0.94
CA THR A 99 -10.47 14.59 1.91
C THR A 99 -9.66 13.50 1.21
N LEU A 100 -8.35 13.49 1.37
CA LEU A 100 -7.50 12.39 0.90
C LEU A 100 -7.38 11.33 2.00
N PHE A 101 -7.90 10.13 1.75
CA PHE A 101 -7.71 8.99 2.64
C PHE A 101 -6.48 8.21 2.27
N VAL A 102 -5.72 7.75 3.30
CA VAL A 102 -4.41 7.11 3.13
C VAL A 102 -4.33 5.86 3.98
N GLY A 103 -3.98 4.73 3.36
CA GLY A 103 -3.72 3.46 4.02
C GLY A 103 -2.27 3.29 4.48
N ASN A 104 -2.01 2.20 5.18
CA ASN A 104 -0.70 1.80 5.70
C ASN A 104 -0.35 0.35 5.40
N HIS A 105 0.93 0.00 5.50
CA HIS A 105 1.41 -1.37 5.41
C HIS A 105 1.99 -1.88 6.72
N ASP A 106 3.06 -1.25 7.21
CA ASP A 106 3.76 -1.68 8.43
C ASP A 106 3.17 -1.07 9.70
N LYS A 107 2.39 0.00 9.55
CA LYS A 107 1.63 0.61 10.65
C LYS A 107 0.19 0.10 10.63
N ASP A 108 -0.53 0.37 11.69
CA ASP A 108 -1.88 -0.16 11.92
C ASP A 108 -2.98 0.88 11.73
N LYS A 109 -2.69 2.00 11.05
CA LYS A 109 -3.57 3.17 10.98
C LYS A 109 -4.09 3.44 9.57
N VAL A 110 -5.20 4.14 9.51
CA VAL A 110 -5.72 4.81 8.29
C VAL A 110 -5.88 6.28 8.60
N TYR A 111 -5.51 7.12 7.64
CA TYR A 111 -5.50 8.57 7.81
C TYR A 111 -6.48 9.26 6.86
N ALA A 112 -6.89 10.47 7.25
CA ALA A 112 -7.56 11.43 6.40
C ALA A 112 -6.79 12.75 6.40
N VAL A 113 -6.36 13.16 5.23
CA VAL A 113 -5.54 14.35 4.99
C VAL A 113 -6.43 15.43 4.41
N VAL A 114 -6.40 16.62 4.99
CA VAL A 114 -7.27 17.75 4.61
C VAL A 114 -6.42 18.97 4.33
N ASP A 115 -6.65 19.58 3.17
CA ASP A 115 -6.15 20.89 2.74
C ASP A 115 -7.38 21.82 2.63
N ASN A 116 -7.64 22.62 3.67
CA ASN A 116 -8.86 23.43 3.77
C ASN A 116 -8.78 24.73 2.95
N ASN A 117 -7.56 25.24 2.76
CA ASN A 117 -7.31 26.51 2.08
C ASN A 117 -6.94 26.30 0.61
N ASN A 118 -6.77 25.05 0.16
CA ASN A 118 -6.40 24.63 -1.19
C ASN A 118 -5.08 25.26 -1.68
N ASP A 119 -4.11 25.41 -0.77
CA ASP A 119 -2.77 25.91 -1.13
C ASP A 119 -1.85 24.80 -1.64
N GLY A 120 -2.30 23.54 -1.57
CA GLY A 120 -1.57 22.35 -2.00
C GLY A 120 -0.62 21.83 -0.93
N ARG A 121 -0.90 22.14 0.33
CA ARG A 121 -0.29 21.58 1.51
C ARG A 121 -1.36 21.24 2.55
N ALA A 122 -1.28 20.07 3.15
CA ALA A 122 -2.24 19.64 4.15
C ALA A 122 -2.18 20.49 5.42
N ASP A 123 -3.35 21.01 5.84
CA ASP A 123 -3.52 21.69 7.12
C ASP A 123 -3.61 20.70 8.28
N LYS A 124 -4.24 19.54 8.06
CA LYS A 124 -4.53 18.57 9.12
C LYS A 124 -4.55 17.13 8.60
N VAL A 125 -4.02 16.22 9.44
CA VAL A 125 -4.06 14.78 9.20
C VAL A 125 -4.76 14.12 10.39
N TYR A 126 -5.93 13.53 10.13
CA TYR A 126 -6.70 12.80 11.13
C TYR A 126 -6.33 11.31 11.10
N VAL A 127 -6.33 10.66 12.26
CA VAL A 127 -6.27 9.21 12.40
C VAL A 127 -7.71 8.68 12.39
N ILE A 128 -8.13 8.04 11.33
CA ILE A 128 -9.49 7.50 11.17
C ILE A 128 -9.67 6.21 11.95
N ALA A 129 -8.66 5.36 11.93
CA ALA A 129 -8.67 4.10 12.67
C ALA A 129 -7.24 3.68 13.03
N SER A 130 -7.11 2.85 14.07
CA SER A 130 -5.87 2.22 14.51
C SER A 130 -6.12 0.77 14.91
N LYS A 131 -5.05 0.01 15.17
CA LYS A 131 -5.09 -1.42 15.51
C LYS A 131 -5.68 -2.29 14.39
N LEU A 132 -5.51 -1.85 13.15
CA LEU A 132 -5.87 -2.59 11.96
C LEU A 132 -4.73 -3.50 11.50
N ASN A 133 -5.03 -4.54 10.75
CA ASN A 133 -4.03 -5.50 10.25
C ASN A 133 -3.62 -5.18 8.82
N MET A 134 -2.52 -4.42 8.66
CA MET A 134 -1.97 -4.00 7.35
C MET A 134 -3.05 -3.33 6.47
N PRO A 135 -3.64 -2.20 6.89
CA PRO A 135 -4.78 -1.57 6.21
C PRO A 135 -4.33 -0.77 4.97
N ASN A 136 -3.72 -1.45 3.98
CA ASN A 136 -3.12 -0.81 2.82
C ASN A 136 -4.15 -0.17 1.89
N GLY A 137 -5.22 -0.88 1.55
CA GLY A 137 -6.16 -0.44 0.54
C GLY A 137 -7.26 0.45 1.11
N VAL A 138 -7.48 1.58 0.47
CA VAL A 138 -8.57 2.51 0.77
C VAL A 138 -9.36 2.81 -0.50
N ALA A 139 -10.69 2.87 -0.40
CA ALA A 139 -11.57 3.26 -1.49
C ALA A 139 -12.77 4.02 -0.94
N PHE A 140 -13.27 5.00 -1.70
CA PHE A 140 -14.38 5.83 -1.25
C PHE A 140 -15.56 5.72 -2.21
N ARG A 141 -16.78 5.64 -1.65
CA ARG A 141 -18.02 5.61 -2.42
C ARG A 141 -19.21 6.05 -1.59
N ASN A 142 -20.05 6.94 -2.13
CA ASN A 142 -21.32 7.36 -1.54
C ASN A 142 -21.18 7.79 -0.06
N GLY A 143 -20.21 8.66 0.26
CA GLY A 143 -19.96 9.15 1.61
C GLY A 143 -19.25 8.16 2.56
N SER A 144 -18.90 6.96 2.09
CA SER A 144 -18.30 5.90 2.91
C SER A 144 -16.90 5.55 2.48
N LEU A 145 -15.99 5.41 3.45
CA LEU A 145 -14.63 4.91 3.27
C LEU A 145 -14.59 3.40 3.48
N TYR A 146 -14.12 2.67 2.50
CA TYR A 146 -13.80 1.26 2.57
C TYR A 146 -12.32 1.08 2.86
N VAL A 147 -11.98 0.17 3.76
CA VAL A 147 -10.60 -0.16 4.14
C VAL A 147 -10.39 -1.65 4.03
N ALA A 148 -9.35 -2.05 3.32
CA ALA A 148 -8.94 -3.43 3.20
C ALA A 148 -7.83 -3.76 4.20
N GLU A 149 -8.12 -4.67 5.12
CA GLU A 149 -7.14 -5.37 5.93
C GLU A 149 -6.72 -6.69 5.24
N VAL A 150 -5.80 -7.42 5.82
CA VAL A 150 -5.35 -8.71 5.25
C VAL A 150 -6.53 -9.66 4.97
N SER A 151 -7.44 -9.83 5.95
CA SER A 151 -8.48 -10.87 5.90
C SER A 151 -9.91 -10.35 5.78
N ARG A 152 -10.11 -9.02 5.76
CA ARG A 152 -11.46 -8.44 5.71
C ARG A 152 -11.49 -7.07 5.06
N ILE A 153 -12.68 -6.67 4.66
CA ILE A 153 -13.03 -5.31 4.23
C ILE A 153 -13.95 -4.71 5.28
N ILE A 154 -13.62 -3.54 5.79
CA ILE A 154 -14.44 -2.75 6.69
C ILE A 154 -14.85 -1.44 6.04
N ARG A 155 -15.92 -0.80 6.55
CA ARG A 155 -16.47 0.44 6.00
C ARG A 155 -16.81 1.42 7.12
N PHE A 156 -16.44 2.69 6.92
CA PHE A 156 -16.81 3.82 7.76
C PHE A 156 -17.82 4.70 7.05
N ASP A 157 -19.06 4.70 7.52
CA ASP A 157 -20.15 5.43 6.89
C ASP A 157 -20.13 6.93 7.28
N ASN A 158 -20.49 7.83 6.35
CA ASN A 158 -20.52 9.29 6.53
C ASN A 158 -19.19 9.86 7.10
N ILE A 159 -18.07 9.30 6.66
CA ILE A 159 -16.76 9.56 7.27
C ILE A 159 -16.31 11.00 7.14
N GLU A 160 -16.51 11.66 5.98
CA GLU A 160 -16.03 13.04 5.78
C GLU A 160 -16.72 14.09 6.66
N SER A 161 -17.87 13.74 7.24
CA SER A 161 -18.54 14.59 8.23
C SER A 161 -18.10 14.28 9.67
N ASN A 162 -17.26 13.26 9.88
CA ASN A 162 -16.93 12.71 11.19
C ASN A 162 -15.42 12.45 11.35
N LEU A 163 -14.55 13.20 10.67
CA LEU A 163 -13.10 12.95 10.70
C LEU A 163 -12.50 13.04 12.11
N ALA A 164 -12.98 13.98 12.93
CA ALA A 164 -12.52 14.15 14.31
C ALA A 164 -13.01 13.03 15.26
N ASN A 165 -14.17 12.44 14.96
CA ASN A 165 -14.78 11.38 15.76
C ASN A 165 -15.32 10.30 14.82
N PRO A 166 -14.48 9.46 14.22
CA PRO A 166 -14.90 8.48 13.23
C PRO A 166 -15.91 7.49 13.81
N PRO A 167 -16.93 7.09 13.04
CA PRO A 167 -17.89 6.09 13.47
C PRO A 167 -17.23 4.72 13.62
N LYS A 168 -17.86 3.81 14.35
CA LYS A 168 -17.42 2.41 14.37
C LYS A 168 -17.55 1.81 12.97
N PRO A 169 -16.54 1.06 12.49
CA PRO A 169 -16.62 0.44 11.18
C PRO A 169 -17.64 -0.70 11.13
N VAL A 170 -18.24 -0.87 9.96
CA VAL A 170 -19.07 -2.03 9.61
C VAL A 170 -18.20 -3.04 8.86
N VAL A 171 -18.29 -4.32 9.19
CA VAL A 171 -17.64 -5.39 8.41
C VAL A 171 -18.46 -5.62 7.15
N VAL A 172 -17.84 -5.43 5.99
CA VAL A 172 -18.45 -5.65 4.66
C VAL A 172 -18.20 -7.08 4.19
N TYR A 173 -16.96 -7.57 4.37
CA TYR A 173 -16.56 -8.91 3.96
C TYR A 173 -15.41 -9.42 4.84
N ASP A 174 -15.50 -10.61 5.40
CA ASP A 174 -14.54 -11.20 6.35
C ASP A 174 -14.01 -12.59 5.96
N LYS A 175 -14.14 -12.94 4.68
CA LYS A 175 -13.74 -14.26 4.14
C LYS A 175 -12.52 -14.19 3.23
N LEU A 176 -11.71 -13.12 3.30
CA LEU A 176 -10.43 -13.05 2.60
C LEU A 176 -9.40 -13.97 3.28
N PRO A 177 -8.38 -14.45 2.55
CA PRO A 177 -7.28 -15.21 3.13
C PRO A 177 -6.57 -14.46 4.25
N THR A 178 -6.01 -15.21 5.21
CA THR A 178 -5.39 -14.66 6.43
C THR A 178 -3.86 -14.57 6.35
N GLU A 179 -3.26 -15.11 5.30
CA GLU A 179 -1.82 -15.12 5.07
C GLU A 179 -1.30 -13.68 4.89
N LYS A 180 -0.25 -13.34 5.66
CA LYS A 180 0.38 -12.03 5.58
C LYS A 180 1.30 -11.88 4.36
N HIS A 181 1.85 -12.99 3.86
CA HIS A 181 2.67 -12.98 2.65
C HIS A 181 1.81 -12.57 1.44
N HIS A 182 2.17 -11.48 0.76
CA HIS A 182 1.33 -10.79 -0.22
C HIS A 182 -0.11 -10.49 0.28
N GLY A 183 -0.24 -10.30 1.60
CA GLY A 183 -1.53 -10.19 2.28
C GLY A 183 -2.18 -8.81 2.19
N TRP A 184 -1.39 -7.74 2.02
CA TRP A 184 -1.92 -6.39 1.88
C TRP A 184 -2.67 -6.21 0.58
N LYS A 185 -3.79 -5.52 0.65
CA LYS A 185 -4.73 -5.37 -0.46
C LYS A 185 -4.72 -3.92 -0.96
N PHE A 186 -4.70 -3.71 -2.25
CA PHE A 186 -5.19 -2.48 -2.86
C PHE A 186 -6.67 -2.67 -3.18
N ILE A 187 -7.50 -1.64 -3.05
CA ILE A 187 -8.91 -1.72 -3.44
C ILE A 187 -9.35 -0.47 -4.20
N ALA A 188 -10.21 -0.65 -5.18
CA ALA A 188 -10.88 0.46 -5.87
C ALA A 188 -12.20 0.01 -6.48
N PHE A 189 -13.13 0.96 -6.66
CA PHE A 189 -14.38 0.70 -7.36
C PHE A 189 -14.20 0.79 -8.87
N GLY A 190 -14.61 -0.26 -9.58
CA GLY A 190 -14.58 -0.32 -11.02
C GLY A 190 -15.71 0.45 -11.70
N PRO A 191 -15.63 0.64 -13.04
CA PRO A 191 -16.66 1.29 -13.83
C PRO A 191 -17.99 0.53 -13.81
N ASP A 192 -17.98 -0.75 -13.45
CA ASP A 192 -19.17 -1.59 -13.22
C ASP A 192 -19.78 -1.40 -11.81
N GLY A 193 -19.17 -0.55 -11.00
CA GLY A 193 -19.59 -0.27 -9.63
C GLY A 193 -19.23 -1.31 -8.59
N LYS A 194 -18.52 -2.40 -8.96
CA LYS A 194 -18.02 -3.41 -8.04
C LYS A 194 -16.70 -2.96 -7.40
N LEU A 195 -16.44 -3.43 -6.18
CA LEU A 195 -15.16 -3.27 -5.49
C LEU A 195 -14.19 -4.36 -5.94
N TYR A 196 -13.04 -3.98 -6.50
CA TYR A 196 -11.99 -4.89 -6.95
C TYR A 196 -10.92 -5.04 -5.89
N ILE A 197 -10.36 -6.27 -5.77
CA ILE A 197 -9.45 -6.66 -4.69
C ILE A 197 -8.42 -7.63 -5.26
N PRO A 198 -7.12 -7.34 -5.28
CA PRO A 198 -6.09 -8.31 -5.61
C PRO A 198 -5.85 -9.22 -4.39
N ILE A 199 -5.68 -10.49 -4.63
CA ILE A 199 -5.38 -11.50 -3.61
C ILE A 199 -4.11 -12.21 -4.07
N GLY A 200 -2.98 -11.85 -3.47
CA GLY A 200 -1.67 -12.38 -3.86
C GLY A 200 -1.50 -13.86 -3.56
N ALA A 201 -0.50 -14.46 -4.15
CA ALA A 201 -0.11 -15.84 -3.85
C ALA A 201 0.36 -15.93 -2.37
N PRO A 202 0.04 -17.01 -1.63
CA PRO A 202 0.41 -17.14 -0.21
C PRO A 202 1.89 -17.46 0.01
N CYS A 203 2.69 -17.47 -1.05
CA CYS A 203 4.10 -17.88 -1.09
C CYS A 203 4.84 -17.17 -2.21
N ASN A 204 6.18 -17.30 -2.24
CA ASN A 204 6.96 -16.85 -3.41
C ASN A 204 6.57 -17.61 -4.66
N MET A 205 6.59 -18.96 -4.58
CA MET A 205 6.18 -19.88 -5.65
C MET A 205 5.42 -21.08 -5.07
N CYS A 206 4.20 -21.29 -5.51
CA CYS A 206 3.37 -22.44 -5.19
C CYS A 206 2.20 -22.54 -6.18
N LEU A 207 1.54 -23.68 -6.23
CA LEU A 207 0.24 -23.79 -6.89
C LEU A 207 -0.81 -23.12 -6.00
N PRO A 208 -1.40 -22.00 -6.44
CA PRO A 208 -2.41 -21.32 -5.65
C PRO A 208 -3.72 -22.13 -5.66
N ASP A 209 -4.49 -22.01 -4.60
CA ASP A 209 -5.88 -22.46 -4.59
C ASP A 209 -6.79 -21.52 -5.40
N SER A 210 -8.09 -21.75 -5.32
CA SER A 210 -9.07 -21.03 -6.14
C SER A 210 -9.24 -19.56 -5.79
N ILE A 211 -8.75 -19.10 -4.61
CA ILE A 211 -8.94 -17.72 -4.15
C ILE A 211 -7.65 -16.87 -4.22
N HIS A 212 -6.48 -17.49 -4.28
CA HIS A 212 -5.20 -16.79 -4.36
C HIS A 212 -4.73 -16.53 -5.80
N ALA A 213 -3.70 -15.72 -5.96
CA ALA A 213 -3.06 -15.34 -7.23
C ALA A 213 -4.07 -14.81 -8.25
N CYS A 214 -4.92 -13.87 -7.82
CA CYS A 214 -6.01 -13.35 -8.62
C CYS A 214 -6.32 -11.88 -8.32
N ILE A 215 -7.11 -11.27 -9.19
CA ILE A 215 -7.92 -10.09 -8.88
C ILE A 215 -9.36 -10.56 -8.79
N ALA A 216 -9.99 -10.33 -7.66
CA ALA A 216 -11.41 -10.58 -7.41
C ALA A 216 -12.21 -9.28 -7.42
N ARG A 217 -13.54 -9.38 -7.49
CA ARG A 217 -14.45 -8.25 -7.32
C ARG A 217 -15.72 -8.69 -6.61
N MET A 218 -16.41 -7.74 -5.97
CA MET A 218 -17.69 -7.97 -5.30
C MET A 218 -18.56 -6.71 -5.32
N ASN A 219 -19.84 -6.84 -4.97
CA ASN A 219 -20.70 -5.69 -4.75
C ASN A 219 -20.21 -4.85 -3.54
N PRO A 220 -20.59 -3.55 -3.46
CA PRO A 220 -20.22 -2.69 -2.34
C PRO A 220 -20.69 -3.18 -0.95
N ASP A 221 -21.71 -4.04 -0.92
CA ASP A 221 -22.22 -4.66 0.31
C ASP A 221 -21.56 -6.00 0.68
N GLY A 222 -20.55 -6.44 -0.11
CA GLY A 222 -19.83 -7.70 0.12
C GLY A 222 -20.46 -8.92 -0.55
N THR A 223 -21.58 -8.78 -1.25
CA THR A 223 -22.22 -9.87 -1.99
C THR A 223 -21.56 -10.09 -3.36
N ASP A 224 -21.90 -11.19 -4.03
CA ASP A 224 -21.44 -11.54 -5.38
C ASP A 224 -19.93 -11.52 -5.57
N PHE A 225 -19.19 -12.06 -4.58
CA PHE A 225 -17.74 -12.23 -4.69
C PHE A 225 -17.40 -13.19 -5.83
N GLU A 226 -16.61 -12.73 -6.79
CA GLU A 226 -16.16 -13.51 -7.93
C GLU A 226 -14.70 -13.20 -8.32
N VAL A 227 -14.01 -14.16 -8.90
CA VAL A 227 -12.66 -13.94 -9.44
C VAL A 227 -12.78 -13.36 -10.84
N PHE A 228 -12.19 -12.17 -11.01
CA PHE A 228 -12.15 -11.45 -12.29
C PHE A 228 -11.02 -11.94 -13.21
N ALA A 229 -9.80 -12.11 -12.66
CA ALA A 229 -8.61 -12.54 -13.41
C ALA A 229 -7.72 -13.42 -12.54
N ARG A 230 -6.97 -14.34 -13.15
CA ARG A 230 -6.11 -15.33 -12.49
C ARG A 230 -4.67 -15.29 -12.98
N GLY A 231 -3.79 -16.02 -12.26
CA GLY A 231 -2.38 -16.12 -12.63
C GLY A 231 -1.60 -14.85 -12.39
N ILE A 232 -1.95 -14.12 -11.33
CA ILE A 232 -1.40 -12.85 -10.91
C ILE A 232 -0.73 -13.06 -9.56
N ARG A 233 0.62 -13.02 -9.51
CA ARG A 233 1.37 -13.38 -8.31
C ARG A 233 1.13 -12.42 -7.14
N ASN A 234 1.32 -11.13 -7.38
CA ASN A 234 1.20 -10.11 -6.33
C ASN A 234 0.97 -8.71 -6.96
N SER A 235 -0.28 -8.42 -7.26
CA SER A 235 -0.68 -7.07 -7.69
C SER A 235 -0.97 -6.20 -6.47
N VAL A 236 -0.44 -4.97 -6.46
CA VAL A 236 -0.67 -3.98 -5.38
C VAL A 236 -1.17 -2.65 -5.95
N GLY A 237 -1.58 -2.63 -7.19
CA GLY A 237 -2.15 -1.46 -7.83
C GLY A 237 -2.81 -1.79 -9.16
N PHE A 238 -3.93 -1.15 -9.40
CA PHE A 238 -4.65 -1.24 -10.66
C PHE A 238 -5.49 0.02 -10.92
N THR A 239 -5.80 0.26 -12.17
CA THR A 239 -6.66 1.36 -12.62
C THR A 239 -7.38 0.95 -13.90
N TRP A 240 -8.36 1.72 -14.32
CA TRP A 240 -9.08 1.48 -15.58
C TRP A 240 -8.69 2.51 -16.62
N ASP A 241 -8.51 2.01 -17.84
CA ASP A 241 -8.36 2.88 -19.01
C ASP A 241 -9.60 3.79 -19.14
N PRO A 242 -9.42 5.11 -19.18
CA PRO A 242 -10.55 6.04 -19.20
C PRO A 242 -11.42 5.92 -20.46
N GLN A 243 -10.86 5.39 -21.56
CA GLN A 243 -11.56 5.22 -22.84
C GLN A 243 -12.18 3.83 -22.98
N THR A 244 -11.36 2.78 -22.80
CA THR A 244 -11.80 1.39 -23.06
C THR A 244 -12.44 0.72 -21.85
N LYS A 245 -12.28 1.31 -20.65
CA LYS A 245 -12.68 0.73 -19.36
C LYS A 245 -12.01 -0.61 -19.04
N GLY A 246 -11.00 -1.03 -19.80
CA GLY A 246 -10.17 -2.19 -19.49
C GLY A 246 -9.31 -1.96 -18.27
N LEU A 247 -9.12 -3.01 -17.48
CA LEU A 247 -8.31 -2.97 -16.24
C LEU A 247 -6.81 -3.04 -16.59
N TRP A 248 -6.03 -2.07 -16.10
CA TRP A 248 -4.58 -2.09 -16.09
C TRP A 248 -4.11 -2.37 -14.67
N PHE A 249 -3.16 -3.28 -14.49
CA PHE A 249 -2.63 -3.62 -13.18
C PHE A 249 -1.15 -3.98 -13.23
N THR A 250 -0.44 -3.73 -12.14
CA THR A 250 0.94 -4.13 -11.93
C THR A 250 1.00 -5.52 -11.31
N ASP A 251 2.02 -6.32 -11.64
CA ASP A 251 2.27 -7.61 -10.97
C ASP A 251 3.76 -7.78 -10.66
N ASN A 252 4.05 -8.12 -9.41
CA ASN A 252 5.40 -8.35 -8.91
C ASN A 252 5.87 -9.76 -9.28
N GLY A 253 6.95 -9.87 -10.07
CA GLY A 253 7.56 -11.13 -10.46
C GLY A 253 8.09 -11.93 -9.27
N ARG A 254 8.31 -13.25 -9.48
CA ARG A 254 8.85 -14.13 -8.43
C ARG A 254 10.29 -13.75 -8.03
N ASP A 255 10.62 -14.06 -6.78
CA ASP A 255 11.98 -13.93 -6.26
C ASP A 255 12.84 -15.17 -6.58
N TYR A 256 14.16 -15.01 -6.47
CA TYR A 256 15.16 -16.09 -6.52
C TYR A 256 15.25 -16.85 -7.87
N LEU A 257 14.96 -16.19 -8.99
CA LEU A 257 15.25 -16.70 -10.32
C LEU A 257 16.49 -16.01 -10.95
N GLY A 258 17.08 -15.08 -10.22
CA GLY A 258 18.25 -14.26 -10.60
C GLY A 258 18.01 -12.78 -10.40
N ASP A 259 19.08 -11.97 -10.50
CA ASP A 259 19.00 -10.52 -10.37
C ASP A 259 18.25 -9.86 -11.54
N ASP A 260 18.34 -10.45 -12.75
CA ASP A 260 17.83 -9.87 -13.98
C ASP A 260 16.57 -10.58 -14.52
N THR A 261 16.04 -11.54 -13.78
CA THR A 261 14.85 -12.30 -14.15
C THR A 261 14.00 -12.71 -12.94
N PRO A 262 12.66 -12.82 -13.12
CA PRO A 262 11.89 -12.27 -14.23
C PRO A 262 11.65 -10.77 -14.07
N ASN A 263 11.21 -10.13 -15.15
CA ASN A 263 10.67 -8.78 -15.07
C ASN A 263 9.35 -8.79 -14.27
N CYS A 264 9.09 -7.71 -13.54
CA CYS A 264 7.75 -7.35 -13.12
C CYS A 264 6.91 -6.92 -14.33
N GLU A 265 5.59 -6.96 -14.18
CA GLU A 265 4.68 -6.87 -15.31
C GLU A 265 3.68 -5.71 -15.16
N LEU A 266 3.44 -5.01 -16.25
CA LEU A 266 2.24 -4.22 -16.45
C LEU A 266 1.29 -5.00 -17.35
N ASN A 267 0.12 -5.29 -16.85
CA ASN A 267 -0.87 -6.15 -17.48
C ASN A 267 -2.14 -5.40 -17.88
N TYR A 268 -2.83 -5.88 -18.91
CA TYR A 268 -4.10 -5.33 -19.39
C TYR A 268 -5.16 -6.43 -19.50
N ALA A 269 -6.26 -6.25 -18.77
CA ALA A 269 -7.40 -7.17 -18.75
C ALA A 269 -8.68 -6.45 -19.22
N PRO A 270 -9.01 -6.48 -20.53
CA PRO A 270 -10.24 -5.87 -21.05
C PRO A 270 -11.51 -6.60 -20.62
N LYS A 271 -11.42 -7.83 -20.11
CA LYS A 271 -12.57 -8.67 -19.74
C LYS A 271 -12.23 -9.64 -18.63
N ALA A 272 -13.24 -10.15 -17.95
CA ALA A 272 -13.10 -11.22 -16.96
C ALA A 272 -12.65 -12.55 -17.58
N GLY A 273 -12.11 -13.46 -16.75
CA GLY A 273 -11.74 -14.83 -17.11
C GLY A 273 -10.35 -14.98 -17.74
N MET A 274 -9.54 -13.91 -17.77
CA MET A 274 -8.17 -13.96 -18.29
C MET A 274 -7.20 -14.56 -17.28
N HIS A 275 -6.10 -15.20 -17.77
CA HIS A 275 -5.04 -15.80 -16.96
C HIS A 275 -3.67 -15.27 -17.38
N PHE A 276 -2.88 -14.72 -16.42
CA PHE A 276 -1.64 -13.97 -16.65
C PHE A 276 -0.35 -14.76 -16.39
N GLY A 277 -0.44 -16.09 -16.21
CA GLY A 277 0.69 -17.01 -16.28
C GLY A 277 1.14 -17.62 -14.95
N TYR A 278 1.13 -16.88 -13.83
CA TYR A 278 1.59 -17.43 -12.55
C TYR A 278 0.77 -18.67 -12.12
N PRO A 279 1.40 -19.77 -11.62
CA PRO A 279 2.81 -19.97 -11.38
C PRO A 279 3.62 -20.56 -12.55
N PHE A 280 3.03 -20.74 -13.70
CA PHE A 280 3.55 -21.57 -14.81
C PHE A 280 4.48 -20.81 -15.75
N CYS A 281 4.18 -19.54 -16.01
CA CYS A 281 4.91 -18.68 -16.93
C CYS A 281 5.09 -17.29 -16.33
N HIS A 282 6.28 -16.70 -16.46
CA HIS A 282 6.64 -15.36 -16.00
C HIS A 282 6.91 -14.46 -17.20
N GLN A 283 6.61 -13.16 -17.06
CA GLN A 283 6.85 -12.12 -18.07
C GLN A 283 6.42 -12.49 -19.52
N GLY A 284 5.54 -13.49 -19.66
CA GLY A 284 4.98 -13.94 -20.94
C GLY A 284 5.86 -14.87 -21.78
N ASP A 285 7.11 -15.14 -21.38
CA ASP A 285 8.04 -15.96 -22.18
C ASP A 285 9.02 -16.84 -21.37
N ILE A 286 9.01 -16.79 -20.05
CA ILE A 286 9.85 -17.66 -19.21
C ILE A 286 8.96 -18.69 -18.49
N LEU A 287 9.10 -19.97 -18.88
CA LEU A 287 8.49 -21.06 -18.12
C LEU A 287 9.14 -21.19 -16.75
N ASP A 288 8.31 -21.35 -15.72
CA ASP A 288 8.80 -21.63 -14.39
C ASP A 288 9.55 -22.97 -14.35
N PRO A 289 10.75 -23.05 -13.76
CA PRO A 289 11.54 -24.28 -13.75
C PRO A 289 10.89 -25.43 -12.98
N GLU A 290 10.00 -25.15 -12.03
CA GLU A 290 9.31 -26.16 -11.21
C GLU A 290 7.90 -26.43 -11.73
N TYR A 291 7.11 -25.37 -11.96
CA TYR A 291 5.68 -25.47 -12.31
C TYR A 291 5.40 -25.41 -13.83
N GLY A 292 6.38 -24.96 -14.63
CA GLY A 292 6.21 -24.75 -16.08
C GLY A 292 6.29 -26.03 -16.91
N LYS A 293 6.67 -27.19 -16.34
CA LYS A 293 6.81 -28.44 -17.07
C LYS A 293 5.50 -28.85 -17.76
N GLY A 294 5.56 -29.03 -19.07
CA GLY A 294 4.38 -29.41 -19.89
C GLY A 294 3.41 -28.26 -20.17
N LYS A 295 3.77 -27.01 -19.82
CA LYS A 295 3.02 -25.79 -20.12
C LYS A 295 3.65 -25.05 -21.28
N LYS A 296 2.92 -24.08 -21.82
CA LYS A 296 3.42 -23.13 -22.83
C LYS A 296 3.03 -21.72 -22.39
N CYS A 297 3.95 -20.77 -22.46
CA CYS A 297 3.63 -19.37 -22.15
C CYS A 297 2.54 -18.79 -23.06
N SER A 298 2.43 -19.29 -24.30
CA SER A 298 1.35 -18.92 -25.23
C SER A 298 -0.07 -19.29 -24.78
N ASP A 299 -0.21 -20.13 -23.74
CA ASP A 299 -1.51 -20.49 -23.18
C ASP A 299 -2.05 -19.41 -22.21
N TYR A 300 -1.24 -18.38 -21.92
CA TYR A 300 -1.53 -17.32 -20.98
C TYR A 300 -1.45 -15.95 -21.65
N THR A 301 -2.07 -14.96 -21.02
CA THR A 301 -1.96 -13.57 -21.49
C THR A 301 -0.58 -13.03 -21.16
N ALA A 302 0.15 -12.60 -22.17
CA ALA A 302 1.43 -11.94 -22.01
C ALA A 302 1.23 -10.52 -21.44
N PRO A 303 2.20 -9.97 -20.67
CA PRO A 303 2.13 -8.60 -20.18
C PRO A 303 2.12 -7.59 -21.33
N ALA A 304 1.47 -6.45 -21.09
CA ALA A 304 1.50 -5.30 -22.00
C ALA A 304 2.89 -4.62 -22.02
N GLU A 305 3.63 -4.70 -20.89
CA GLU A 305 5.00 -4.20 -20.75
C GLU A 305 5.78 -5.00 -19.70
N LYS A 306 7.06 -5.25 -19.97
CA LYS A 306 8.06 -5.78 -19.04
C LYS A 306 8.76 -4.62 -18.34
N MET A 307 8.40 -4.35 -17.09
CA MET A 307 8.81 -3.13 -16.38
C MET A 307 10.22 -3.15 -15.79
N GLY A 308 10.95 -4.23 -15.98
CA GLY A 308 12.24 -4.49 -15.35
C GLY A 308 12.17 -5.47 -14.17
N PRO A 309 13.30 -6.15 -13.86
CA PRO A 309 13.34 -7.17 -12.83
C PRO A 309 13.30 -6.53 -11.43
N HIS A 310 12.47 -7.08 -10.54
CA HIS A 310 12.39 -6.75 -9.13
C HIS A 310 12.09 -5.26 -8.82
N VAL A 311 11.55 -4.49 -9.77
CA VAL A 311 11.26 -3.06 -9.57
C VAL A 311 10.11 -2.80 -8.58
N ALA A 312 9.39 -3.83 -8.17
CA ALA A 312 8.24 -3.77 -7.28
C ALA A 312 7.24 -2.68 -7.70
N PRO A 313 6.60 -2.79 -8.87
CA PRO A 313 5.62 -1.81 -9.31
C PRO A 313 4.36 -1.95 -8.46
N LEU A 314 3.85 -0.81 -7.99
CA LEU A 314 2.70 -0.77 -7.09
C LEU A 314 1.57 0.05 -7.73
N GLY A 315 1.25 1.23 -7.18
CA GLY A 315 0.17 2.07 -7.64
C GLY A 315 0.38 2.63 -9.06
N LEU A 316 -0.73 2.83 -9.75
CA LEU A 316 -0.71 3.42 -11.09
C LEU A 316 -1.98 4.20 -11.38
N ARG A 317 -1.86 5.27 -12.19
CA ARG A 317 -2.97 6.16 -12.54
C ARG A 317 -2.82 6.74 -13.93
N PHE A 318 -3.89 6.80 -14.70
CA PHE A 318 -3.92 7.60 -15.92
C PHE A 318 -3.93 9.09 -15.56
N TYR A 319 -3.08 9.87 -16.21
CA TYR A 319 -3.08 11.32 -16.05
C TYR A 319 -4.24 11.92 -16.83
N GLU A 320 -5.28 12.33 -16.13
CA GLU A 320 -6.47 13.00 -16.69
C GLU A 320 -6.53 14.49 -16.29
N GLY A 321 -5.51 14.97 -15.56
CA GLY A 321 -5.39 16.35 -15.13
C GLY A 321 -5.18 17.35 -16.28
N SER A 322 -5.20 18.63 -15.96
CA SER A 322 -5.05 19.73 -16.91
C SER A 322 -3.83 20.63 -16.62
N GLU A 323 -3.11 20.40 -15.53
CA GLU A 323 -1.95 21.23 -15.17
C GLU A 323 -0.70 20.87 -15.98
N PHE A 324 -0.46 19.59 -16.24
CA PHE A 324 0.69 19.15 -17.02
C PHE A 324 0.51 19.45 -18.52
N PRO A 325 1.59 19.58 -19.29
CA PRO A 325 1.52 19.75 -20.75
C PRO A 325 0.67 18.67 -21.43
N ALA A 326 0.08 19.02 -22.56
CA ALA A 326 -0.89 18.18 -23.27
C ALA A 326 -0.37 16.78 -23.63
N GLU A 327 0.95 16.63 -23.86
CA GLU A 327 1.61 15.35 -24.15
C GLU A 327 1.59 14.36 -22.98
N TYR A 328 1.27 14.80 -21.77
CA TYR A 328 1.14 13.95 -20.59
C TYR A 328 -0.28 13.40 -20.45
N LYS A 329 -1.28 14.04 -21.07
CA LYS A 329 -2.68 13.65 -20.92
C LYS A 329 -2.94 12.27 -21.50
N GLY A 330 -3.62 11.42 -20.69
CA GLY A 330 -3.93 10.04 -21.04
C GLY A 330 -2.77 9.06 -20.90
N ARG A 331 -1.59 9.52 -20.44
CA ARG A 331 -0.47 8.62 -20.12
C ARG A 331 -0.68 7.94 -18.77
N LEU A 332 -0.18 6.72 -18.64
CA LEU A 332 -0.24 5.92 -17.42
C LEU A 332 1.01 6.18 -16.59
N ILE A 333 0.82 6.66 -15.36
CA ILE A 333 1.88 6.92 -14.38
C ILE A 333 1.96 5.71 -13.46
N ILE A 334 3.16 5.24 -13.12
CA ILE A 334 3.39 3.99 -12.38
C ILE A 334 4.47 4.22 -11.33
N ALA A 335 4.18 3.92 -10.08
CA ALA A 335 5.16 3.93 -8.99
C ALA A 335 5.94 2.61 -8.97
N GLN A 336 7.27 2.70 -9.01
CA GLN A 336 8.19 1.59 -8.77
C GLN A 336 8.81 1.73 -7.38
N HIS A 337 8.35 0.91 -6.44
CA HIS A 337 8.77 0.94 -5.04
C HIS A 337 10.23 0.52 -4.84
N GLY A 338 10.77 -0.27 -5.77
CA GLY A 338 12.16 -0.68 -5.83
C GLY A 338 12.44 -2.05 -5.20
N SER A 339 13.55 -2.62 -5.61
CA SER A 339 13.96 -3.99 -5.30
C SER A 339 14.34 -4.15 -3.81
N TRP A 340 14.23 -5.37 -3.31
CA TRP A 340 14.73 -5.74 -1.97
C TRP A 340 15.76 -6.88 -2.05
N ASN A 341 15.77 -7.67 -3.11
CA ASN A 341 16.56 -8.91 -3.26
C ASN A 341 17.55 -8.87 -4.44
N ARG A 342 17.98 -7.68 -4.87
CA ARG A 342 19.04 -7.52 -5.89
C ARG A 342 20.37 -7.09 -5.25
N LYS A 343 21.49 -7.50 -5.85
CA LYS A 343 22.83 -7.04 -5.47
C LYS A 343 22.99 -5.55 -5.68
N ILE A 344 22.53 -5.05 -6.82
CA ILE A 344 22.45 -3.63 -7.13
C ILE A 344 20.97 -3.25 -7.11
N PRO A 345 20.52 -2.40 -6.19
CA PRO A 345 19.13 -1.94 -6.14
C PRO A 345 18.66 -1.35 -7.46
N PHE A 346 17.36 -1.55 -7.78
CA PHE A 346 16.77 -1.09 -9.02
C PHE A 346 15.28 -0.72 -8.84
N GLY A 347 14.78 0.27 -9.60
CA GLY A 347 13.47 0.84 -9.42
C GLY A 347 13.56 2.14 -8.62
N TYR A 348 12.75 2.33 -7.57
CA TYR A 348 12.71 3.53 -6.71
C TYR A 348 12.48 4.80 -7.52
N ARG A 349 11.42 4.81 -8.33
CA ARG A 349 11.14 5.90 -9.28
C ARG A 349 9.67 5.88 -9.70
N VAL A 350 9.27 6.92 -10.38
CA VAL A 350 7.98 6.98 -11.05
C VAL A 350 8.21 6.90 -12.55
N MET A 351 7.51 5.97 -13.20
CA MET A 351 7.56 5.74 -14.63
C MET A 351 6.31 6.30 -15.31
N MET A 352 6.42 6.51 -16.61
CA MET A 352 5.31 6.94 -17.44
C MET A 352 5.21 6.09 -18.68
N ALA A 353 4.02 5.57 -18.99
CA ALA A 353 3.73 4.77 -20.16
C ALA A 353 2.72 5.47 -21.08
N THR A 354 2.96 5.42 -22.37
CA THR A 354 1.94 5.72 -23.40
C THR A 354 1.30 4.42 -23.83
N THR A 355 -0.03 4.34 -23.73
CA THR A 355 -0.77 3.12 -24.04
C THR A 355 -1.64 3.31 -25.28
N SER A 356 -1.82 2.24 -26.06
CA SER A 356 -2.73 2.18 -27.19
C SER A 356 -3.23 0.75 -27.39
N ASN A 357 -4.55 0.55 -27.46
CA ASN A 357 -5.17 -0.76 -27.72
C ASN A 357 -4.64 -1.88 -26.80
N GLY A 358 -4.47 -1.58 -25.49
CA GLY A 358 -4.00 -2.55 -24.51
C GLY A 358 -2.51 -2.91 -24.59
N LYS A 359 -1.70 -2.11 -25.30
CA LYS A 359 -0.25 -2.24 -25.41
C LYS A 359 0.43 -0.95 -24.96
N VAL A 360 1.64 -1.07 -24.50
CA VAL A 360 2.53 0.07 -24.23
C VAL A 360 3.32 0.38 -25.49
N THR A 361 3.32 1.64 -25.92
CA THR A 361 4.06 2.13 -27.09
C THR A 361 5.30 2.94 -26.70
N LYS A 362 5.33 3.48 -25.48
CA LYS A 362 6.48 4.17 -24.89
C LYS A 362 6.49 3.96 -23.40
N TYR A 363 7.65 3.65 -22.82
CA TYR A 363 7.85 3.48 -21.38
C TYR A 363 9.14 4.17 -20.96
N GLU A 364 9.04 5.16 -20.10
CA GLU A 364 10.17 6.03 -19.74
C GLU A 364 10.09 6.53 -18.30
N PRO A 365 11.22 6.89 -17.67
CA PRO A 365 11.22 7.55 -16.35
C PRO A 365 10.51 8.90 -16.41
N PHE A 366 9.76 9.21 -15.35
CA PHE A 366 9.18 10.54 -15.12
C PHE A 366 9.86 11.24 -13.92
N ALA A 367 10.01 10.53 -12.78
CA ALA A 367 10.70 11.06 -11.62
C ALA A 367 11.66 10.01 -11.06
N GLU A 368 12.93 10.39 -10.89
CA GLU A 368 14.00 9.53 -10.39
C GLU A 368 14.78 10.26 -9.29
N GLY A 369 15.55 9.50 -8.50
CA GLY A 369 16.42 10.08 -7.47
C GLY A 369 16.15 9.55 -6.07
N TRP A 370 15.13 8.74 -5.84
CA TRP A 370 14.95 8.04 -4.56
C TRP A 370 16.00 6.95 -4.31
N LEU A 371 16.71 6.52 -5.36
CA LEU A 371 17.92 5.69 -5.26
C LEU A 371 19.13 6.55 -5.60
N GLN A 372 20.09 6.62 -4.68
CA GLN A 372 21.36 7.35 -4.84
C GLN A 372 22.53 6.38 -4.89
N ASN A 373 23.50 6.64 -5.78
CA ASN A 373 24.77 5.88 -5.88
C ASN A 373 24.57 4.35 -5.95
N ASP A 374 23.49 3.88 -6.57
CA ASP A 374 23.14 2.46 -6.74
C ASP A 374 23.05 1.65 -5.43
N LYS A 375 22.83 2.31 -4.28
CA LYS A 375 22.74 1.64 -2.98
C LYS A 375 21.93 2.39 -1.91
N ASP A 376 21.96 3.70 -1.93
CA ASP A 376 21.36 4.51 -0.87
C ASP A 376 19.91 4.86 -1.23
N VAL A 377 18.97 4.19 -0.61
CA VAL A 377 17.54 4.41 -0.85
C VAL A 377 17.05 5.50 0.10
N ILE A 378 16.76 6.68 -0.44
CA ILE A 378 16.24 7.82 0.34
C ILE A 378 14.71 7.86 0.42
N GLY A 379 13.98 7.16 -0.47
CA GLY A 379 12.51 7.06 -0.45
C GLY A 379 12.03 5.92 -1.33
N ARG A 380 10.73 5.64 -1.25
CA ARG A 380 10.09 4.55 -1.99
C ARG A 380 8.69 4.96 -2.47
N PRO A 381 8.52 5.36 -3.74
CA PRO A 381 7.20 5.68 -4.31
C PRO A 381 6.23 4.51 -4.23
N VAL A 382 4.99 4.76 -3.78
CA VAL A 382 3.98 3.70 -3.58
C VAL A 382 2.78 3.87 -4.48
N ASP A 383 2.09 5.01 -4.39
CA ASP A 383 0.81 5.23 -5.09
C ASP A 383 0.75 6.62 -5.71
N ILE A 384 -0.13 6.77 -6.68
CA ILE A 384 -0.30 7.99 -7.46
C ILE A 384 -1.77 8.43 -7.36
N GLU A 385 -1.99 9.70 -7.02
CA GLU A 385 -3.29 10.36 -7.09
C GLU A 385 -3.18 11.72 -7.79
N LEU A 386 -4.31 12.27 -8.21
CA LEU A 386 -4.37 13.60 -8.82
C LEU A 386 -5.21 14.54 -7.98
N LEU A 387 -4.74 15.77 -7.77
CA LEU A 387 -5.55 16.83 -7.19
C LEU A 387 -6.53 17.40 -8.24
N LYS A 388 -7.51 18.14 -7.77
CA LYS A 388 -8.51 18.80 -8.62
C LYS A 388 -7.91 19.84 -9.57
N ASP A 389 -6.81 20.46 -9.20
CA ASP A 389 -6.08 21.41 -10.05
C ASP A 389 -5.27 20.72 -11.17
N GLY A 390 -5.15 19.40 -11.12
CA GLY A 390 -4.39 18.58 -12.06
C GLY A 390 -2.97 18.28 -11.64
N SER A 391 -2.50 18.78 -10.48
CA SER A 391 -1.22 18.37 -9.91
C SER A 391 -1.27 16.92 -9.42
N MET A 392 -0.10 16.29 -9.30
CA MET A 392 0.02 14.86 -8.98
C MET A 392 0.54 14.66 -7.56
N LEU A 393 -0.05 13.72 -6.83
CA LEU A 393 0.44 13.24 -5.55
C LEU A 393 1.18 11.90 -5.72
N ILE A 394 2.26 11.74 -4.94
CA ILE A 394 3.04 10.50 -4.84
C ILE A 394 3.18 10.17 -3.37
N SER A 395 2.68 9.03 -2.91
CA SER A 395 2.93 8.55 -1.54
C SER A 395 4.28 7.84 -1.45
N ASP A 396 4.92 7.94 -0.27
CA ASP A 396 6.22 7.35 0.06
C ASP A 396 6.17 6.77 1.48
N ASP A 397 6.18 5.46 1.61
CA ASP A 397 6.07 4.76 2.90
C ASP A 397 7.36 4.82 3.72
N LYS A 398 8.51 4.86 3.04
CA LYS A 398 9.82 4.95 3.70
C LYS A 398 10.04 6.31 4.36
N GLN A 399 9.72 7.40 3.66
CA GLN A 399 9.87 8.76 4.18
C GLN A 399 8.67 9.18 5.06
N GLY A 400 7.54 8.48 4.93
CA GLY A 400 6.31 8.88 5.60
C GLY A 400 5.80 10.23 5.09
N ALA A 401 5.76 10.39 3.79
CA ALA A 401 5.38 11.62 3.12
C ALA A 401 4.46 11.37 1.94
N ILE A 402 3.70 12.40 1.59
CA ILE A 402 3.00 12.51 0.31
C ILE A 402 3.58 13.75 -0.37
N TYR A 403 4.17 13.56 -1.54
CA TYR A 403 4.72 14.63 -2.36
C TYR A 403 3.66 15.15 -3.33
N ARG A 404 3.75 16.44 -3.65
CA ARG A 404 2.99 17.08 -4.73
C ARG A 404 3.91 17.45 -5.87
N VAL A 405 3.56 17.07 -7.08
CA VAL A 405 4.27 17.46 -8.31
C VAL A 405 3.39 18.42 -9.11
N THR A 406 3.93 19.59 -9.40
CA THR A 406 3.29 20.67 -10.16
C THR A 406 4.06 20.96 -11.43
N TYR A 407 3.42 21.66 -12.37
CA TYR A 407 4.07 22.13 -13.60
C TYR A 407 3.92 23.66 -13.73
N LYS A 408 5.04 24.37 -13.90
CA LYS A 408 5.05 25.80 -14.22
C LYS A 408 5.63 25.97 -15.61
N LYS A 409 4.83 26.51 -16.52
CA LYS A 409 5.31 26.90 -17.84
C LYS A 409 6.39 27.96 -17.66
N SER A 410 7.62 27.65 -18.11
CA SER A 410 8.75 28.60 -18.15
C SER A 410 8.50 29.74 -19.14
#